data_ad9454ee6d71bb1a62e86eb925f1a0fb
#
_entry.id   ad9454ee6d71bb1a62e86eb925f1a0fb
#
_cell.length_a   1.000
_cell.length_b   1.000
_cell.length_c   1.000
_cell.angle_alpha   90.00
_cell.angle_beta   90.00
_cell.angle_gamma   90.00
#
_symmetry.space_group_name_H-M   'P 1'
#
loop_
_entity.id
_entity.type
_entity.pdbx_description
1 polymer ?
#
loop_
_entity_poly.entity_id
_entity_poly.type
_entity_poly.pdbx_seq_one_letter_code
_entity_poly.pdbx_strand_id
1 'polypeptide(L)'
;MRDFVQAKDFFADLKSTERVYLLIRHAERPHITAEDADYGAHVGLTAAGREHAVALGKMFPPEGDAVYYSSPVGRCMDTAKCIAEGRALAGYCGSSQVAGSPDTGCAPGASLPEITPLAVLGHLYVKDYPSYLDVLNERFYQNICSWIDSDDHPAFYPLHERAEEVRKFMLEKGTARFNIFATHDAWVVPTLVHFCKMHFTPQRWMNYLTGIAFVVNSDGFERVVPVTGMESGWLEF
;
A
#
# COMPACT_ATOMS: atom_id res chain seq x y z
N MET A 1 0.32 20.45 -10.08
CA MET A 1 -0.21 19.08 -9.92
C MET A 1 0.70 18.41 -8.90
N ARG A 2 0.17 17.78 -7.85
CA ARG A 2 1.02 17.02 -6.91
C ARG A 2 1.56 15.79 -7.63
N ASP A 3 2.84 15.50 -7.46
CA ASP A 3 3.48 14.30 -7.99
C ASP A 3 3.85 13.36 -6.83
N PHE A 4 4.21 12.12 -7.14
CA PHE A 4 4.67 11.16 -6.14
C PHE A 4 6.08 11.52 -5.65
N VAL A 5 6.27 11.45 -4.34
CA VAL A 5 7.55 11.57 -3.68
C VAL A 5 8.25 10.21 -3.71
N GLN A 6 9.54 10.19 -4.01
CA GLN A 6 10.32 8.95 -3.96
C GLN A 6 10.38 8.42 -2.52
N ALA A 7 10.17 7.11 -2.34
CA ALA A 7 10.15 6.50 -1.01
C ALA A 7 11.44 6.77 -0.22
N LYS A 8 12.60 6.73 -0.89
CA LYS A 8 13.89 7.03 -0.22
C LYS A 8 13.92 8.44 0.38
N ASP A 9 13.41 9.44 -0.36
CA ASP A 9 13.41 10.83 0.08
C ASP A 9 12.34 11.03 1.18
N PHE A 10 11.15 10.41 0.99
CA PHE A 10 10.10 10.40 1.99
C PHE A 10 10.58 9.84 3.33
N PHE A 11 11.25 8.69 3.35
CA PHE A 11 11.74 8.06 4.57
C PHE A 11 12.93 8.80 5.18
N ALA A 12 13.79 9.42 4.37
CA ALA A 12 14.91 10.24 4.85
C ALA A 12 14.45 11.50 5.60
N ASP A 13 13.28 12.06 5.19
CA ASP A 13 12.71 13.27 5.79
C ASP A 13 11.86 13.01 7.05
N LEU A 14 11.65 11.72 7.42
CA LEU A 14 10.84 11.37 8.59
C LEU A 14 11.53 11.68 9.91
N LYS A 15 10.80 12.34 10.80
CA LYS A 15 11.25 12.53 12.19
C LYS A 15 11.05 11.24 13.00
N SER A 16 11.90 11.01 13.98
CA SER A 16 11.82 9.81 14.85
C SER A 16 10.50 9.68 15.62
N THR A 17 9.83 10.82 15.87
CA THR A 17 8.54 10.89 16.58
C THR A 17 7.33 10.69 15.68
N GLU A 18 7.51 10.65 14.36
CA GLU A 18 6.41 10.49 13.43
C GLU A 18 6.04 9.01 13.24
N ARG A 19 4.73 8.75 13.19
CA ARG A 19 4.13 7.47 12.80
C ARG A 19 3.68 7.53 11.35
N VAL A 20 3.86 6.44 10.63
CA VAL A 20 3.49 6.32 9.21
C VAL A 20 2.43 5.23 9.05
N TYR A 21 1.38 5.56 8.29
CA TYR A 21 0.34 4.63 7.85
C TYR A 21 0.34 4.65 6.32
N LEU A 22 0.92 3.62 5.72
CA LEU A 22 1.16 3.52 4.29
C LEU A 22 0.15 2.57 3.64
N LEU A 23 -0.79 3.10 2.86
CA LEU A 23 -1.63 2.31 1.96
C LEU A 23 -0.93 2.20 0.61
N ILE A 24 -0.60 0.99 0.18
CA ILE A 24 0.26 0.77 -0.98
C ILE A 24 -0.30 -0.30 -1.92
N ARG A 25 -0.22 -0.04 -3.23
CA ARG A 25 -0.48 -1.03 -4.27
C ARG A 25 0.56 -2.15 -4.21
N HIS A 26 0.12 -3.40 -4.40
CA HIS A 26 1.03 -4.54 -4.52
C HIS A 26 2.12 -4.32 -5.59
N ALA A 27 3.23 -5.06 -5.47
CA ALA A 27 4.34 -5.04 -6.42
C ALA A 27 3.95 -5.62 -7.79
N GLU A 28 4.85 -5.52 -8.76
CA GLU A 28 4.63 -5.95 -10.13
C GLU A 28 4.21 -7.42 -10.21
N ARG A 29 3.22 -7.67 -11.07
CA ARG A 29 2.68 -8.99 -11.42
C ARG A 29 2.63 -9.15 -12.94
N PRO A 30 2.57 -10.38 -13.46
CA PRO A 30 2.22 -10.62 -14.85
C PRO A 30 0.90 -9.97 -15.24
N HIS A 31 0.71 -9.69 -16.52
CA HIS A 31 -0.56 -9.16 -17.02
C HIS A 31 -1.69 -10.15 -16.73
N ILE A 32 -2.81 -9.65 -16.21
CA ILE A 32 -4.05 -10.42 -16.05
C ILE A 32 -4.92 -10.16 -17.26
N THR A 33 -5.39 -11.22 -17.87
CA THR A 33 -6.28 -11.20 -19.03
C THR A 33 -7.70 -11.58 -18.63
N ALA A 34 -8.67 -11.38 -19.52
CA ALA A 34 -10.05 -11.81 -19.28
C ALA A 34 -10.21 -13.35 -19.20
N GLU A 35 -9.19 -14.10 -19.65
CA GLU A 35 -9.15 -15.57 -19.60
C GLU A 35 -8.65 -16.11 -18.26
N ASP A 36 -8.05 -15.27 -17.43
CA ASP A 36 -7.58 -15.67 -16.11
C ASP A 36 -8.76 -15.96 -15.19
N ALA A 37 -8.81 -17.18 -14.66
CA ALA A 37 -9.80 -17.57 -13.67
C ALA A 37 -9.73 -16.65 -12.44
N ASP A 38 -10.83 -16.52 -11.71
CA ASP A 38 -10.94 -15.79 -10.46
C ASP A 38 -10.39 -14.33 -10.52
N TYR A 39 -10.51 -13.68 -11.69
CA TYR A 39 -10.01 -12.32 -11.93
C TYR A 39 -8.51 -12.18 -11.63
N GLY A 40 -7.74 -13.25 -11.84
CA GLY A 40 -6.31 -13.31 -11.59
C GLY A 40 -5.94 -13.25 -10.10
N ALA A 41 -6.82 -13.69 -9.21
CA ALA A 41 -6.49 -13.74 -7.77
C ALA A 41 -5.31 -14.67 -7.47
N HIS A 42 -5.14 -15.74 -8.28
CA HIS A 42 -4.02 -16.67 -8.22
C HIS A 42 -2.70 -16.12 -8.79
N VAL A 43 -2.73 -15.01 -9.55
CA VAL A 43 -1.54 -14.44 -10.18
C VAL A 43 -0.65 -13.82 -9.11
N GLY A 44 0.57 -14.38 -8.96
CA GLY A 44 1.59 -13.91 -8.01
C GLY A 44 2.44 -12.75 -8.54
N LEU A 45 3.47 -12.39 -7.81
CA LEU A 45 4.43 -11.36 -8.21
C LEU A 45 5.43 -11.89 -9.24
N THR A 46 5.93 -10.99 -10.12
CA THR A 46 7.12 -11.27 -10.93
C THR A 46 8.37 -11.33 -10.04
N ALA A 47 9.48 -11.86 -10.57
CA ALA A 47 10.78 -11.81 -9.88
C ALA A 47 11.19 -10.34 -9.62
N ALA A 48 11.06 -9.47 -10.64
CA ALA A 48 11.35 -8.04 -10.52
C ALA A 48 10.44 -7.37 -9.48
N GLY A 49 9.14 -7.71 -9.43
CA GLY A 49 8.23 -7.20 -8.41
C GLY A 49 8.66 -7.55 -6.99
N ARG A 50 9.14 -8.77 -6.75
CA ARG A 50 9.70 -9.18 -5.45
C ARG A 50 10.95 -8.38 -5.10
N GLU A 51 11.88 -8.23 -6.05
CA GLU A 51 13.11 -7.46 -5.85
C GLU A 51 12.82 -5.99 -5.53
N HIS A 52 11.90 -5.37 -6.24
CA HIS A 52 11.48 -3.98 -5.99
C HIS A 52 10.81 -3.83 -4.61
N ALA A 53 9.98 -4.79 -4.19
CA ALA A 53 9.36 -4.76 -2.87
C ALA A 53 10.39 -4.92 -1.74
N VAL A 54 11.40 -5.78 -1.91
CA VAL A 54 12.53 -5.90 -1.00
C VAL A 54 13.35 -4.61 -0.97
N ALA A 55 13.61 -4.00 -2.14
CA ALA A 55 14.32 -2.72 -2.23
C ALA A 55 13.58 -1.60 -1.50
N LEU A 56 12.25 -1.52 -1.64
CA LEU A 56 11.42 -0.59 -0.89
C LEU A 56 11.55 -0.82 0.63
N GLY A 57 11.53 -2.07 1.08
CA GLY A 57 11.70 -2.42 2.48
C GLY A 57 13.03 -1.92 3.07
N LYS A 58 14.11 -1.95 2.29
CA LYS A 58 15.42 -1.44 2.70
C LYS A 58 15.50 0.09 2.87
N MET A 59 14.53 0.83 2.33
CA MET A 59 14.48 2.29 2.44
C MET A 59 13.88 2.78 3.76
N PHE A 60 13.21 1.89 4.51
CA PHE A 60 12.63 2.27 5.80
C PHE A 60 13.73 2.59 6.81
N PRO A 61 13.52 3.61 7.67
CA PRO A 61 14.43 3.87 8.79
C PRO A 61 14.61 2.61 9.65
N PRO A 62 15.83 2.36 10.13
CA PRO A 62 16.13 1.18 10.95
C PRO A 62 15.46 1.23 12.32
N GLU A 63 15.11 2.43 12.83
CA GLU A 63 14.50 2.60 14.15
C GLU A 63 12.97 2.49 14.09
N GLY A 64 12.41 1.98 15.16
CA GLY A 64 10.95 1.83 15.35
C GLY A 64 10.43 0.50 14.84
N ASP A 65 9.29 0.11 15.37
CA ASP A 65 8.58 -1.11 15.02
C ASP A 65 7.76 -0.97 13.73
N ALA A 66 7.39 -2.10 13.15
CA ALA A 66 6.50 -2.14 12.00
C ALA A 66 5.49 -3.28 12.11
N VAL A 67 4.29 -3.02 11.63
CA VAL A 67 3.22 -4.01 11.45
C VAL A 67 2.76 -4.01 10.00
N TYR A 68 2.37 -5.19 9.54
CA TYR A 68 2.06 -5.42 8.14
C TYR A 68 0.66 -6.02 8.02
N TYR A 69 -0.20 -5.32 7.33
CA TYR A 69 -1.55 -5.73 6.97
C TYR A 69 -1.65 -5.90 5.47
N SER A 70 -2.44 -6.84 5.00
CA SER A 70 -2.58 -7.10 3.58
C SER A 70 -3.99 -7.53 3.20
N SER A 71 -4.42 -7.18 1.98
CA SER A 71 -5.46 -7.95 1.31
C SER A 71 -5.07 -9.44 1.31
N PRO A 72 -6.01 -10.36 1.51
CA PRO A 72 -5.71 -11.80 1.52
C PRO A 72 -5.26 -12.35 0.15
N VAL A 73 -5.32 -11.55 -0.91
CA VAL A 73 -4.84 -11.95 -2.25
C VAL A 73 -3.32 -12.15 -2.23
N GLY A 74 -2.85 -13.30 -2.74
CA GLY A 74 -1.48 -13.76 -2.64
C GLY A 74 -0.42 -12.70 -3.00
N ARG A 75 -0.61 -11.94 -4.11
CA ARG A 75 0.32 -10.88 -4.51
C ARG A 75 0.45 -9.73 -3.51
N CYS A 76 -0.62 -9.41 -2.78
CA CYS A 76 -0.57 -8.38 -1.72
C CYS A 76 0.17 -8.93 -0.48
N MET A 77 -0.14 -10.16 -0.09
CA MET A 77 0.57 -10.86 1.00
C MET A 77 2.07 -10.96 0.72
N ASP A 78 2.44 -11.37 -0.50
CA ASP A 78 3.84 -11.47 -0.94
C ASP A 78 4.52 -10.09 -0.96
N THR A 79 3.82 -9.03 -1.38
CA THR A 79 4.36 -7.67 -1.35
C THR A 79 4.70 -7.24 0.08
N ALA A 80 3.76 -7.40 1.01
CA ALA A 80 4.00 -7.06 2.42
C ALA A 80 5.16 -7.86 3.02
N LYS A 81 5.25 -9.15 2.67
CA LYS A 81 6.34 -10.04 3.09
C LYS A 81 7.71 -9.59 2.54
N CYS A 82 7.78 -9.27 1.25
CA CYS A 82 9.03 -8.78 0.64
C CYS A 82 9.47 -7.44 1.23
N ILE A 83 8.53 -6.53 1.54
CA ILE A 83 8.86 -5.27 2.24
C ILE A 83 9.43 -5.57 3.65
N ALA A 84 8.82 -6.50 4.38
CA ALA A 84 9.32 -6.92 5.69
C ALA A 84 10.71 -7.56 5.61
N GLU A 85 10.96 -8.41 4.62
CA GLU A 85 12.27 -9.01 4.33
C GLU A 85 13.32 -7.92 4.04
N GLY A 86 12.98 -6.96 3.18
CA GLY A 86 13.88 -5.85 2.84
C GLY A 86 14.28 -5.05 4.06
N ARG A 87 13.33 -4.76 4.94
CA ARG A 87 13.58 -4.04 6.18
C ARG A 87 14.45 -4.85 7.16
N ALA A 88 14.24 -6.15 7.27
CA ALA A 88 15.09 -7.03 8.06
C ALA A 88 16.53 -7.08 7.54
N LEU A 89 16.72 -7.12 6.21
CA LEU A 89 18.04 -7.07 5.57
C LEU A 89 18.79 -5.74 5.79
N ALA A 90 18.06 -4.65 6.05
CA ALA A 90 18.64 -3.34 6.39
C ALA A 90 19.04 -3.23 7.89
N GLY A 91 18.95 -4.32 8.65
CA GLY A 91 19.39 -4.38 10.05
C GLY A 91 18.28 -4.16 11.08
N TYR A 92 17.03 -4.11 10.66
CA TYR A 92 15.91 -4.09 11.60
C TYR A 92 15.55 -5.52 12.03
N CYS A 93 15.76 -5.81 13.31
CA CYS A 93 15.19 -6.97 13.99
C CYS A 93 14.05 -6.52 14.89
N GLY A 94 12.85 -7.06 14.65
CA GLY A 94 11.65 -6.70 15.42
C GLY A 94 11.82 -6.77 16.93
N SER A 95 10.88 -6.21 17.67
CA SER A 95 10.84 -5.86 19.10
C SER A 95 11.15 -6.94 20.14
N SER A 96 11.96 -7.93 19.84
CA SER A 96 12.43 -8.95 20.81
C SER A 96 13.80 -8.64 21.41
N GLN A 97 14.27 -7.38 21.37
CA GLN A 97 15.51 -7.02 22.06
C GLN A 97 15.24 -6.61 23.50
N VAL A 98 15.67 -7.47 24.40
CA VAL A 98 15.94 -7.10 25.81
C VAL A 98 17.00 -6.00 25.80
N ALA A 99 16.69 -4.85 26.37
CA ALA A 99 17.59 -3.72 26.49
C ALA A 99 18.92 -4.15 27.15
N GLY A 100 20.03 -4.05 26.41
CA GLY A 100 21.33 -4.21 27.06
C GLY A 100 22.50 -4.76 26.22
N SER A 101 22.41 -4.93 24.91
CA SER A 101 23.55 -5.37 24.10
C SER A 101 23.86 -4.42 22.95
N PRO A 102 25.13 -3.96 22.79
CA PRO A 102 25.53 -3.06 21.70
C PRO A 102 25.81 -3.76 20.36
N ASP A 103 25.41 -5.02 20.20
CA ASP A 103 25.61 -5.78 18.97
C ASP A 103 24.42 -5.56 18.01
N THR A 104 24.63 -4.68 17.02
CA THR A 104 23.66 -4.20 16.02
C THR A 104 23.49 -5.16 14.83
N GLY A 105 23.63 -6.46 15.02
CA GLY A 105 23.38 -7.47 14.00
C GLY A 105 22.10 -8.24 14.27
N CYS A 106 21.24 -8.36 13.27
CA CYS A 106 20.11 -9.30 13.34
C CYS A 106 20.66 -10.71 13.51
N ALA A 107 20.26 -11.40 14.58
CA ALA A 107 20.69 -12.77 14.81
C ALA A 107 20.29 -13.65 13.61
N PRO A 108 21.19 -14.52 13.10
CA PRO A 108 20.85 -15.49 12.07
C PRO A 108 19.70 -16.37 12.57
N GLY A 109 18.51 -16.27 11.95
CA GLY A 109 17.33 -17.04 12.34
C GLY A 109 16.19 -16.23 12.97
N ALA A 110 16.27 -14.89 13.03
CA ALA A 110 15.11 -14.08 13.43
C ALA A 110 13.95 -14.29 12.42
N SER A 111 12.80 -14.71 12.92
CA SER A 111 11.60 -14.88 12.09
C SER A 111 11.10 -13.53 11.57
N LEU A 112 10.70 -13.50 10.29
CA LEU A 112 10.03 -12.32 9.73
C LEU A 112 8.74 -12.04 10.52
N PRO A 113 8.33 -10.75 10.60
CA PRO A 113 7.07 -10.40 11.24
C PRO A 113 5.90 -11.05 10.49
N GLU A 114 4.86 -11.39 11.24
CA GLU A 114 3.62 -11.92 10.69
C GLU A 114 2.92 -10.87 9.82
N ILE A 115 2.44 -11.30 8.65
CA ILE A 115 1.59 -10.49 7.80
C ILE A 115 0.13 -10.80 8.13
N THR A 116 -0.58 -9.83 8.67
CA THR A 116 -1.99 -9.99 9.05
C THR A 116 -2.91 -9.79 7.86
N PRO A 117 -3.59 -10.84 7.36
CA PRO A 117 -4.57 -10.67 6.29
C PRO A 117 -5.82 -9.96 6.81
N LEU A 118 -6.27 -8.95 6.09
CA LEU A 118 -7.50 -8.22 6.37
C LEU A 118 -8.38 -8.24 5.12
N ALA A 119 -9.51 -8.94 5.18
CA ALA A 119 -10.43 -9.08 4.03
C ALA A 119 -10.86 -7.72 3.49
N VAL A 120 -11.10 -6.73 4.36
CA VAL A 120 -11.50 -5.37 3.97
C VAL A 120 -10.53 -4.70 3.01
N LEU A 121 -9.23 -5.01 3.06
CA LEU A 121 -8.23 -4.47 2.13
C LEU A 121 -8.38 -5.00 0.70
N GLY A 122 -9.19 -6.03 0.49
CA GLY A 122 -9.55 -6.52 -0.85
C GLY A 122 -10.71 -5.77 -1.50
N HIS A 123 -11.47 -4.97 -0.73
CA HIS A 123 -12.70 -4.34 -1.21
C HIS A 123 -13.07 -3.05 -0.44
N LEU A 124 -12.07 -2.21 -0.15
CA LEU A 124 -12.22 -1.01 0.70
C LEU A 124 -13.40 -0.10 0.31
N TYR A 125 -13.69 0.01 -0.99
CA TYR A 125 -14.72 0.90 -1.52
C TYR A 125 -15.96 0.16 -2.05
N VAL A 126 -15.96 -1.18 -2.04
CA VAL A 126 -17.07 -1.96 -2.60
C VAL A 126 -18.27 -1.92 -1.68
N LYS A 127 -19.41 -1.47 -2.22
CA LYS A 127 -20.72 -1.43 -1.60
C LYS A 127 -21.56 -2.64 -1.98
N ASP A 128 -21.56 -2.97 -3.28
CA ASP A 128 -22.29 -4.08 -3.86
C ASP A 128 -21.36 -4.98 -4.67
N TYR A 129 -21.15 -6.20 -4.18
CA TYR A 129 -20.19 -7.11 -4.77
C TYR A 129 -20.59 -7.62 -6.16
N PRO A 130 -21.86 -7.99 -6.42
CA PRO A 130 -22.30 -8.35 -7.78
C PRO A 130 -22.02 -7.26 -8.82
N SER A 131 -22.38 -6.02 -8.55
CA SER A 131 -22.09 -4.88 -9.44
C SER A 131 -20.57 -4.63 -9.60
N TYR A 132 -19.76 -4.94 -8.59
CA TYR A 132 -18.31 -4.85 -8.68
C TYR A 132 -17.72 -5.91 -9.63
N LEU A 133 -18.29 -7.10 -9.70
CA LEU A 133 -17.87 -8.12 -10.66
C LEU A 133 -18.06 -7.64 -12.11
N ASP A 134 -19.12 -6.88 -12.40
CA ASP A 134 -19.32 -6.26 -13.71
C ASP A 134 -18.21 -5.26 -14.03
N VAL A 135 -17.77 -4.48 -13.05
CA VAL A 135 -16.63 -3.55 -13.20
C VAL A 135 -15.32 -4.28 -13.52
N LEU A 136 -15.10 -5.45 -12.91
CA LEU A 136 -13.91 -6.28 -13.17
C LEU A 136 -13.91 -6.89 -14.57
N ASN A 137 -15.10 -7.25 -15.08
CA ASN A 137 -15.25 -7.89 -16.38
C ASN A 137 -15.15 -6.93 -17.56
N GLU A 138 -15.52 -5.64 -17.37
CA GLU A 138 -15.64 -4.68 -18.44
C GLU A 138 -14.96 -3.36 -18.10
N ARG A 139 -14.02 -2.93 -18.96
CA ARG A 139 -13.44 -1.57 -18.95
C ARG A 139 -13.06 -1.05 -17.54
N PHE A 140 -12.37 -1.88 -16.77
CA PHE A 140 -12.05 -1.62 -15.36
C PHE A 140 -11.58 -0.18 -15.08
N TYR A 141 -10.55 0.31 -15.78
CA TYR A 141 -10.01 1.65 -15.54
C TYR A 141 -11.00 2.76 -15.87
N GLN A 142 -11.81 2.60 -16.94
CA GLN A 142 -12.84 3.56 -17.32
C GLN A 142 -13.94 3.63 -16.26
N ASN A 143 -14.40 2.49 -15.75
CA ASN A 143 -15.43 2.43 -14.73
C ASN A 143 -14.96 3.06 -13.40
N ILE A 144 -13.72 2.79 -13.00
CA ILE A 144 -13.14 3.42 -11.79
C ILE A 144 -13.01 4.94 -11.99
N CYS A 145 -12.53 5.42 -13.16
CA CYS A 145 -12.45 6.85 -13.44
C CYS A 145 -13.84 7.51 -13.46
N SER A 146 -14.83 6.88 -14.09
CA SER A 146 -16.21 7.39 -14.14
C SER A 146 -16.81 7.52 -12.75
N TRP A 147 -16.60 6.52 -11.88
CA TRP A 147 -17.02 6.61 -10.48
C TRP A 147 -16.31 7.75 -9.74
N ILE A 148 -15.01 7.87 -9.90
CA ILE A 148 -14.22 8.95 -9.27
C ILE A 148 -14.74 10.34 -9.68
N ASP A 149 -15.08 10.52 -10.95
CA ASP A 149 -15.53 11.82 -11.49
C ASP A 149 -16.97 12.16 -11.09
N SER A 150 -17.84 11.15 -10.98
CA SER A 150 -19.27 11.34 -10.65
C SER A 150 -19.60 11.24 -9.16
N ASP A 151 -18.72 10.60 -8.38
CA ASP A 151 -18.96 10.14 -7.01
C ASP A 151 -20.21 9.24 -6.85
N ASP A 152 -20.69 8.68 -7.95
CA ASP A 152 -21.87 7.81 -8.02
C ASP A 152 -21.63 6.58 -8.90
N HIS A 153 -21.78 5.40 -8.29
CA HIS A 153 -21.71 4.12 -8.98
C HIS A 153 -22.37 3.02 -8.13
N PRO A 154 -23.19 2.12 -8.70
CA PRO A 154 -23.89 1.08 -7.94
C PRO A 154 -22.95 0.17 -7.14
N ALA A 155 -21.77 -0.13 -7.67
CA ALA A 155 -20.80 -1.02 -7.04
C ALA A 155 -20.06 -0.39 -5.83
N PHE A 156 -19.98 0.94 -5.74
CA PHE A 156 -19.10 1.63 -4.81
C PHE A 156 -19.84 2.53 -3.82
N TYR A 157 -19.24 2.71 -2.65
CA TYR A 157 -19.62 3.77 -1.72
C TYR A 157 -19.24 5.14 -2.29
N PRO A 158 -19.89 6.24 -1.82
CA PRO A 158 -19.42 7.59 -2.12
C PRO A 158 -17.95 7.75 -1.77
N LEU A 159 -17.17 8.25 -2.73
CA LEU A 159 -15.70 8.25 -2.66
C LEU A 159 -15.21 9.05 -1.46
N HIS A 160 -15.74 10.28 -1.30
CA HIS A 160 -15.22 11.22 -0.32
C HIS A 160 -15.46 10.77 1.12
N GLU A 161 -16.67 10.29 1.43
CA GLU A 161 -17.01 9.75 2.75
C GLU A 161 -16.19 8.50 3.04
N ARG A 162 -16.12 7.61 2.06
CA ARG A 162 -15.42 6.33 2.24
C ARG A 162 -13.92 6.50 2.38
N ALA A 163 -13.30 7.48 1.71
CA ALA A 163 -11.88 7.76 1.86
C ALA A 163 -11.53 8.18 3.31
N GLU A 164 -12.38 8.99 3.95
CA GLU A 164 -12.20 9.36 5.37
C GLU A 164 -12.37 8.14 6.30
N GLU A 165 -13.31 7.25 6.02
CA GLU A 165 -13.46 6.00 6.77
C GLU A 165 -12.24 5.08 6.61
N VAL A 166 -11.68 4.99 5.40
CA VAL A 166 -10.44 4.24 5.14
C VAL A 166 -9.28 4.81 5.95
N ARG A 167 -9.09 6.14 5.94
CA ARG A 167 -8.08 6.80 6.76
C ARG A 167 -8.28 6.48 8.25
N LYS A 168 -9.49 6.67 8.76
CA LYS A 168 -9.84 6.38 10.16
C LYS A 168 -9.54 4.93 10.52
N PHE A 169 -9.97 3.98 9.69
CA PHE A 169 -9.68 2.56 9.85
C PHE A 169 -8.17 2.29 9.97
N MET A 170 -7.35 2.90 9.10
CA MET A 170 -5.89 2.72 9.13
C MET A 170 -5.29 3.27 10.43
N LEU A 171 -5.71 4.46 10.86
CA LEU A 171 -5.23 5.10 12.08
C LEU A 171 -5.60 4.30 13.34
N GLU A 172 -6.81 3.75 13.39
CA GLU A 172 -7.29 2.92 14.50
C GLU A 172 -6.61 1.54 14.53
N LYS A 173 -6.33 0.97 13.35
CA LYS A 173 -5.75 -0.38 13.22
C LYS A 173 -4.26 -0.40 13.47
N GLY A 174 -3.54 0.64 13.06
CA GLY A 174 -2.09 0.68 13.14
C GLY A 174 -1.61 0.95 14.57
N THR A 175 -0.66 0.12 15.04
CA THR A 175 -0.15 0.15 16.42
C THR A 175 1.33 0.48 16.52
N ALA A 176 2.04 0.48 15.38
CA ALA A 176 3.48 0.63 15.28
C ALA A 176 3.90 2.03 14.76
N ARG A 177 5.20 2.30 14.74
CA ARG A 177 5.75 3.46 14.05
C ARG A 177 5.48 3.40 12.54
N PHE A 178 5.64 2.20 11.94
CA PHE A 178 5.35 1.95 10.53
C PHE A 178 4.21 0.94 10.41
N ASN A 179 3.12 1.35 9.79
CA ASN A 179 1.92 0.55 9.58
C ASN A 179 1.69 0.43 8.06
N ILE A 180 1.98 -0.74 7.50
CA ILE A 180 1.93 -1.00 6.08
C ILE A 180 0.65 -1.75 5.74
N PHE A 181 -0.13 -1.24 4.78
CA PHE A 181 -1.38 -1.81 4.30
C PHE A 181 -1.25 -2.10 2.80
N ALA A 182 -0.91 -3.34 2.45
CA ALA A 182 -0.76 -3.75 1.06
C ALA A 182 -2.12 -4.11 0.43
N THR A 183 -2.44 -3.49 -0.70
CA THR A 183 -3.74 -3.62 -1.35
C THR A 183 -3.63 -3.47 -2.88
N HIS A 184 -4.71 -3.08 -3.54
CA HIS A 184 -4.85 -2.94 -4.99
C HIS A 184 -4.97 -1.47 -5.39
N ASP A 185 -4.61 -1.17 -6.65
CA ASP A 185 -4.73 0.17 -7.24
C ASP A 185 -6.14 0.75 -7.15
N ALA A 186 -7.17 -0.08 -7.41
CA ALA A 186 -8.58 0.30 -7.29
C ALA A 186 -8.94 0.96 -5.94
N TRP A 187 -8.17 0.73 -4.90
CA TRP A 187 -8.42 1.26 -3.55
C TRP A 187 -7.46 2.36 -3.15
N VAL A 188 -6.27 2.37 -3.71
CA VAL A 188 -5.29 3.44 -3.45
C VAL A 188 -5.62 4.68 -4.27
N VAL A 189 -6.03 4.52 -5.54
CA VAL A 189 -6.36 5.65 -6.45
C VAL A 189 -7.44 6.56 -5.87
N PRO A 190 -8.63 6.10 -5.45
CA PRO A 190 -9.64 6.98 -4.88
C PRO A 190 -9.18 7.69 -3.60
N THR A 191 -8.35 7.02 -2.78
CA THR A 191 -7.74 7.64 -1.60
C THR A 191 -6.79 8.78 -1.99
N LEU A 192 -5.94 8.58 -3.02
CA LEU A 192 -5.06 9.62 -3.57
C LEU A 192 -5.85 10.80 -4.18
N VAL A 193 -6.94 10.52 -4.88
CA VAL A 193 -7.83 11.55 -5.44
C VAL A 193 -8.41 12.41 -4.32
N HIS A 194 -8.93 11.78 -3.28
CA HIS A 194 -9.55 12.51 -2.16
C HIS A 194 -8.55 13.40 -1.42
N PHE A 195 -7.44 12.83 -0.94
CA PHE A 195 -6.51 13.53 -0.05
C PHE A 195 -5.44 14.34 -0.78
N CYS A 196 -4.98 13.87 -1.93
CA CYS A 196 -3.87 14.51 -2.66
C CYS A 196 -4.34 15.32 -3.87
N LYS A 197 -5.64 15.24 -4.21
CA LYS A 197 -6.23 15.90 -5.41
C LYS A 197 -5.49 15.52 -6.70
N MET A 198 -5.05 14.26 -6.78
CA MET A 198 -4.42 13.70 -7.95
C MET A 198 -5.48 13.31 -8.99
N HIS A 199 -5.11 13.35 -10.27
CA HIS A 199 -6.00 12.99 -11.36
C HIS A 199 -5.44 11.78 -12.10
N PHE A 200 -6.27 10.75 -12.25
CA PHE A 200 -5.98 9.50 -12.93
C PHE A 200 -6.86 9.35 -14.16
N THR A 201 -6.33 8.73 -15.19
CA THR A 201 -7.07 8.39 -16.42
C THR A 201 -6.74 6.95 -16.81
N PRO A 202 -7.55 6.32 -17.70
CA PRO A 202 -7.21 4.98 -18.21
C PRO A 202 -5.85 4.90 -18.92
N GLN A 203 -5.34 6.02 -19.44
CA GLN A 203 -4.04 6.10 -20.11
C GLN A 203 -2.90 6.48 -19.18
N ARG A 204 -3.20 7.04 -18.01
CA ARG A 204 -2.23 7.45 -16.99
C ARG A 204 -2.67 6.98 -15.62
N TRP A 205 -2.12 5.88 -15.19
CA TRP A 205 -2.51 5.18 -13.97
C TRP A 205 -1.38 5.13 -12.94
N MET A 206 -1.69 4.71 -11.70
CA MET A 206 -0.65 4.55 -10.69
C MET A 206 0.22 3.31 -10.95
N ASN A 207 1.52 3.44 -10.68
CA ASN A 207 2.47 2.33 -10.79
C ASN A 207 2.36 1.36 -9.59
N TYR A 208 3.03 0.22 -9.69
CA TYR A 208 3.22 -0.73 -8.60
C TYR A 208 4.01 -0.08 -7.45
N LEU A 209 3.91 -0.62 -6.24
CA LEU A 209 4.59 -0.08 -5.04
C LEU A 209 4.43 1.43 -4.86
N THR A 210 3.32 1.95 -5.33
CA THR A 210 2.94 3.36 -5.21
C THR A 210 1.74 3.45 -4.27
N GLY A 211 1.66 4.50 -3.49
CA GLY A 211 0.65 4.61 -2.46
C GLY A 211 0.50 6.00 -1.85
N ILE A 212 -0.17 6.02 -0.71
CA ILE A 212 -0.42 7.20 0.08
C ILE A 212 0.03 6.95 1.53
N ALA A 213 0.80 7.87 2.09
CA ALA A 213 1.23 7.84 3.47
C ALA A 213 0.50 8.93 4.28
N PHE A 214 -0.19 8.51 5.35
CA PHE A 214 -0.64 9.39 6.42
C PHE A 214 0.46 9.40 7.48
N VAL A 215 0.99 10.57 7.79
CA VAL A 215 2.08 10.75 8.74
C VAL A 215 1.56 11.57 9.91
N VAL A 216 1.59 11.00 11.10
CA VAL A 216 1.07 11.61 12.34
C VAL A 216 2.21 11.85 13.29
N ASN A 217 2.36 13.09 13.78
CA ASN A 217 3.34 13.44 14.79
C ASN A 217 2.80 13.26 16.22
N SER A 218 3.65 13.48 17.22
CA SER A 218 3.28 13.41 18.65
C SER A 218 2.17 14.39 19.07
N ASP A 219 2.01 15.49 18.34
CA ASP A 219 1.03 16.54 18.65
C ASP A 219 -0.31 16.30 17.94
N GLY A 220 -0.42 15.17 17.22
CA GLY A 220 -1.62 14.79 16.46
C GLY A 220 -1.75 15.53 15.11
N PHE A 221 -0.75 16.32 14.70
CA PHE A 221 -0.73 16.91 13.37
C PHE A 221 -0.50 15.83 12.33
N GLU A 222 -1.33 15.86 11.28
CA GLU A 222 -1.30 14.90 10.18
C GLU A 222 -0.87 15.58 8.88
N ARG A 223 0.05 14.94 8.15
CA ARG A 223 0.36 15.30 6.76
C ARG A 223 0.16 14.09 5.85
N VAL A 224 -0.25 14.35 4.63
CA VAL A 224 -0.55 13.31 3.64
C VAL A 224 0.42 13.44 2.47
N VAL A 225 1.07 12.34 2.11
CA VAL A 225 2.13 12.31 1.09
C VAL A 225 1.86 11.18 0.11
N PRO A 226 1.71 11.45 -1.20
CA PRO A 226 1.74 10.42 -2.23
C PRO A 226 3.18 9.90 -2.39
N VAL A 227 3.39 8.59 -2.25
CA VAL A 227 4.73 7.98 -2.21
C VAL A 227 4.86 6.90 -3.27
N THR A 228 6.02 6.78 -3.90
CA THR A 228 6.34 5.67 -4.80
C THR A 228 7.66 5.01 -4.45
N GLY A 229 7.66 3.67 -4.47
CA GLY A 229 8.88 2.84 -4.39
C GLY A 229 9.50 2.52 -5.75
N MET A 230 8.92 3.04 -6.84
CA MET A 230 9.37 2.87 -8.22
C MET A 230 10.03 4.15 -8.73
N GLU A 231 10.79 4.09 -9.84
CA GLU A 231 11.37 5.29 -10.47
C GLU A 231 10.32 6.32 -10.85
N SER A 232 9.12 5.87 -11.28
CA SER A 232 7.96 6.70 -11.51
C SER A 232 6.75 6.14 -10.77
N GLY A 233 5.95 7.01 -10.15
CA GLY A 233 4.65 6.65 -9.60
C GLY A 233 3.55 6.45 -10.64
N TRP A 234 3.86 6.68 -11.92
CA TRP A 234 2.93 6.61 -13.03
C TRP A 234 3.23 5.47 -13.99
N LEU A 235 2.16 4.83 -14.47
CA LEU A 235 2.13 3.99 -15.66
C LEU A 235 1.40 4.74 -16.76
N GLU A 236 1.98 4.79 -17.94
CA GLU A 236 1.38 5.34 -19.17
C GLU A 236 1.11 4.18 -20.13
N PHE A 237 -0.14 4.11 -20.69
CA PHE A 237 -0.61 3.04 -21.58
C PHE A 237 -0.89 3.55 -22.99
#